data_a3bd686c46c0f1565464d6a0474e3b84
#
_entry.id   a3bd686c46c0f1565464d6a0474e3b84
#
_cell.length_a   1.000
_cell.length_b   1.000
_cell.length_c   1.000
_cell.angle_alpha   90.00
_cell.angle_beta   90.00
_cell.angle_gamma   90.00
#
_symmetry.space_group_name_H-M   'P 1'
#
loop_
_entity.id
_entity.type
_entity.pdbx_description
1 polymer ?
#
loop_
_entity_poly.entity_id
_entity_poly.type
_entity_poly.pdbx_seq_one_letter_code
_entity_poly.pdbx_strand_id
1 'polypeptide(L)'
;MPLVGRWIERLLAAHEPPLTVAQLLALGAAATGTATGAELARSAAVSPAAVSQLLSALEDAGLLERTRADDDRRRQSLVLTAAGVEALHSARLALREGLGAVLGGLPPSEADALARALERLAAELGGAPPPRRPPRPHPPRPRHERD
;
A
#
# COMPACT_ATOMS: atom_id res chain seq x y z
N MET A 1 -17.33 -2.91 5.00
CA MET A 1 -16.63 -2.05 4.03
C MET A 1 -16.07 -2.77 2.79
N PRO A 2 -16.68 -3.85 2.25
CA PRO A 2 -16.10 -4.54 1.11
C PRO A 2 -16.37 -3.85 -0.24
N LEU A 3 -17.34 -2.93 -0.33
CA LEU A 3 -17.76 -2.34 -1.62
C LEU A 3 -16.75 -1.30 -2.14
N VAL A 4 -16.25 -0.42 -1.30
CA VAL A 4 -15.28 0.62 -1.69
C VAL A 4 -13.94 -0.02 -2.09
N GLY A 5 -13.46 -1.00 -1.34
CA GLY A 5 -12.24 -1.73 -1.67
C GLY A 5 -12.35 -2.40 -3.05
N ARG A 6 -13.42 -3.14 -3.31
CA ARG A 6 -13.67 -3.77 -4.61
C ARG A 6 -13.84 -2.76 -5.76
N TRP A 7 -14.38 -1.59 -5.48
CA TRP A 7 -14.48 -0.54 -6.48
C TRP A 7 -13.10 0.01 -6.86
N ILE A 8 -12.25 0.31 -5.85
CA ILE A 8 -10.87 0.73 -6.07
C ILE A 8 -10.08 -0.33 -6.84
N GLU A 9 -10.17 -1.59 -6.43
CA GLU A 9 -9.50 -2.70 -7.12
C GLU A 9 -9.91 -2.81 -8.58
N ARG A 10 -11.19 -2.69 -8.91
CA ARG A 10 -11.68 -2.70 -10.29
C ARG A 10 -11.17 -1.51 -11.10
N LEU A 11 -11.14 -0.33 -10.50
CA LEU A 11 -10.65 0.87 -11.15
C LEU A 11 -9.16 0.75 -11.49
N LEU A 12 -8.37 0.28 -10.55
CA LEU A 12 -6.94 0.04 -10.74
C LEU A 12 -6.65 -1.13 -11.70
N ALA A 13 -7.47 -2.17 -11.70
CA ALA A 13 -7.34 -3.28 -12.65
C ALA A 13 -7.68 -2.87 -14.09
N ALA A 14 -8.51 -1.86 -14.28
CA ALA A 14 -8.85 -1.28 -15.58
C ALA A 14 -7.88 -0.17 -16.03
N HIS A 15 -6.93 0.20 -15.17
CA HIS A 15 -5.89 1.19 -15.46
C HIS A 15 -4.81 0.61 -16.39
N GLU A 16 -4.10 1.45 -17.12
CA GLU A 16 -2.98 1.05 -18.00
C GLU A 16 -1.67 1.69 -17.52
N PRO A 17 -0.69 0.92 -17.04
CA PRO A 17 -0.74 -0.53 -16.81
C PRO A 17 -1.65 -0.88 -15.62
N PRO A 18 -2.25 -2.11 -15.59
CA PRO A 18 -3.11 -2.53 -14.48
C PRO A 18 -2.31 -2.63 -13.18
N LEU A 19 -2.88 -2.11 -12.10
CA LEU A 19 -2.25 -2.07 -10.79
C LEU A 19 -3.16 -2.71 -9.73
N THR A 20 -2.56 -3.29 -8.72
CA THR A 20 -3.23 -3.63 -7.46
C THR A 20 -3.10 -2.48 -6.47
N VAL A 21 -3.94 -2.45 -5.43
CA VAL A 21 -3.81 -1.48 -4.34
C VAL A 21 -2.43 -1.56 -3.67
N ALA A 22 -1.93 -2.78 -3.47
CA ALA A 22 -0.61 -3.00 -2.87
C ALA A 22 0.52 -2.42 -3.75
N GLN A 23 0.44 -2.58 -5.07
CA GLN A 23 1.41 -2.01 -6.02
C GLN A 23 1.35 -0.48 -6.02
N LEU A 24 0.16 0.11 -6.03
CA LEU A 24 0.00 1.56 -5.94
C LEU A 24 0.60 2.14 -4.65
N LEU A 25 0.38 1.48 -3.52
CA LEU A 25 0.97 1.88 -2.23
C LEU A 25 2.50 1.74 -2.24
N ALA A 26 3.03 0.68 -2.84
CA ALA A 26 4.48 0.47 -2.96
C ALA A 26 5.14 1.55 -3.86
N LEU A 27 4.53 1.87 -5.00
CA LEU A 27 4.99 2.97 -5.86
C LEU A 27 4.91 4.32 -5.12
N GLY A 28 3.83 4.56 -4.38
CA GLY A 28 3.67 5.76 -3.55
C GLY A 28 4.74 5.90 -2.48
N ALA A 29 5.10 4.81 -1.81
CA ALA A 29 6.17 4.77 -0.81
C ALA A 29 7.55 5.00 -1.46
N ALA A 30 7.83 4.37 -2.60
CA ALA A 30 9.08 4.58 -3.34
C ALA A 30 9.24 6.03 -3.81
N ALA A 31 8.15 6.70 -4.17
CA ALA A 31 8.16 8.11 -4.58
C ALA A 31 8.64 9.07 -3.47
N THR A 32 8.58 8.68 -2.20
CA THR A 32 9.11 9.49 -1.09
C THR A 32 10.63 9.43 -0.96
N GLY A 33 11.29 8.51 -1.68
CA GLY A 33 12.74 8.34 -1.69
C GLY A 33 13.34 7.72 -0.41
N THR A 34 12.51 7.41 0.58
CA THR A 34 12.94 6.88 1.88
C THR A 34 12.52 5.43 2.11
N ALA A 35 11.68 4.87 1.24
CA ALA A 35 11.12 3.55 1.45
C ALA A 35 12.14 2.44 1.17
N THR A 36 12.27 1.54 2.13
CA THR A 36 12.94 0.25 1.98
C THR A 36 11.90 -0.87 1.96
N GLY A 37 12.25 -2.03 1.40
CA GLY A 37 11.37 -3.19 1.44
C GLY A 37 10.96 -3.58 2.87
N ALA A 38 11.86 -3.41 3.85
CA ALA A 38 11.56 -3.67 5.26
C ALA A 38 10.56 -2.68 5.86
N GLU A 39 10.64 -1.40 5.49
CA GLU A 39 9.66 -0.38 5.91
C GLU A 39 8.30 -0.61 5.28
N LEU A 40 8.29 -1.00 4.01
CA LEU A 40 7.06 -1.36 3.31
C LEU A 40 6.37 -2.57 3.96
N ALA A 41 7.13 -3.62 4.32
CA ALA A 41 6.60 -4.78 5.03
C ALA A 41 5.98 -4.41 6.39
N ARG A 42 6.64 -3.53 7.13
CA ARG A 42 6.15 -3.05 8.44
C ARG A 42 4.89 -2.21 8.31
N SER A 43 4.86 -1.26 7.37
CA SER A 43 3.73 -0.35 7.19
C SER A 43 2.48 -1.07 6.65
N ALA A 44 2.67 -2.02 5.73
CA ALA A 44 1.57 -2.81 5.16
C ALA A 44 1.14 -4.00 6.02
N ALA A 45 1.83 -4.28 7.13
CA ALA A 45 1.60 -5.45 7.99
C ALA A 45 1.58 -6.80 7.22
N VAL A 46 2.39 -6.91 6.17
CA VAL A 46 2.54 -8.10 5.32
C VAL A 46 3.88 -8.78 5.57
N SER A 47 4.00 -10.04 5.14
CA SER A 47 5.25 -10.78 5.30
C SER A 47 6.36 -10.21 4.39
N PRO A 48 7.65 -10.29 4.80
CA PRO A 48 8.77 -9.90 3.94
C PRO A 48 8.78 -10.64 2.59
N ALA A 49 8.32 -11.89 2.56
CA ALA A 49 8.21 -12.68 1.32
C ALA A 49 7.16 -12.07 0.37
N ALA A 50 6.00 -11.65 0.89
CA ALA A 50 4.96 -11.01 0.09
C ALA A 50 5.44 -9.65 -0.48
N VAL A 51 6.19 -8.88 0.32
CA VAL A 51 6.81 -7.63 -0.17
C VAL A 51 7.85 -7.92 -1.24
N SER A 52 8.67 -8.96 -1.07
CA SER A 52 9.66 -9.33 -2.08
C SER A 52 9.01 -9.69 -3.41
N GLN A 53 7.93 -10.46 -3.40
CA GLN A 53 7.15 -10.80 -4.60
C GLN A 53 6.53 -9.56 -5.24
N LEU A 54 5.94 -8.67 -4.43
CA LEU A 54 5.35 -7.41 -4.89
C LEU A 54 6.39 -6.53 -5.60
N LEU A 55 7.56 -6.36 -4.98
CA LEU A 55 8.64 -5.56 -5.55
C LEU A 55 9.21 -6.18 -6.83
N SER A 56 9.38 -7.52 -6.88
CA SER A 56 9.81 -8.21 -8.10
C SER A 56 8.80 -8.01 -9.24
N ALA A 57 7.50 -8.10 -8.97
CA ALA A 57 6.48 -7.84 -9.98
C ALA A 57 6.53 -6.40 -10.52
N LEU A 58 6.83 -5.41 -9.67
CA LEU A 58 7.00 -4.02 -10.10
C LEU A 58 8.29 -3.79 -10.90
N GLU A 59 9.38 -4.51 -10.56
CA GLU A 59 10.62 -4.51 -11.33
C GLU A 59 10.43 -5.15 -12.70
N ASP A 60 9.79 -6.32 -12.76
CA ASP A 60 9.48 -7.04 -14.00
C ASP A 60 8.58 -6.20 -14.93
N ALA A 61 7.69 -5.40 -14.36
CA ALA A 61 6.87 -4.44 -15.10
C ALA A 61 7.62 -3.16 -15.50
N GLY A 62 8.88 -2.99 -15.09
CA GLY A 62 9.70 -1.81 -15.38
C GLY A 62 9.24 -0.53 -14.68
N LEU A 63 8.49 -0.64 -13.59
CA LEU A 63 7.95 0.50 -12.85
C LEU A 63 8.83 0.94 -11.68
N LEU A 64 9.72 0.06 -11.23
CA LEU A 64 10.56 0.26 -10.06
C LEU A 64 11.94 -0.37 -10.28
N GLU A 65 12.96 0.20 -9.68
CA GLU A 65 14.32 -0.33 -9.63
C GLU A 65 14.81 -0.39 -8.18
N ARG A 66 15.59 -1.42 -7.85
CA ARG A 66 16.32 -1.50 -6.59
C ARG A 66 17.73 -1.00 -6.81
N THR A 67 18.08 0.07 -6.12
CA THR A 67 19.46 0.57 -6.11
C THR A 67 20.12 0.17 -4.79
N ARG A 68 21.41 -0.14 -4.84
CA ARG A 68 22.23 -0.31 -3.65
C ARG A 68 22.68 1.06 -3.18
N ALA A 69 22.41 1.41 -1.93
CA ALA A 69 23.03 2.58 -1.34
C ALA A 69 24.54 2.33 -1.22
N ASP A 70 25.37 3.27 -1.68
CA ASP A 70 26.83 3.13 -1.71
C ASP A 70 27.47 2.96 -0.33
N ASP A 71 26.77 3.35 0.73
CA ASP A 71 27.29 3.40 2.11
C ASP A 71 26.87 2.21 2.99
N ASP A 72 25.86 1.41 2.60
CA ASP A 72 25.43 0.23 3.35
C ASP A 72 24.96 -0.89 2.40
N ARG A 73 25.79 -1.92 2.23
CA ARG A 73 25.50 -3.09 1.38
C ARG A 73 24.21 -3.84 1.76
N ARG A 74 23.58 -3.48 2.87
CA ARG A 74 22.34 -4.11 3.41
C ARG A 74 21.09 -3.30 3.13
N ARG A 75 21.20 -2.02 2.72
CA ARG A 75 20.05 -1.16 2.41
C ARG A 75 19.87 -1.05 0.90
N GLN A 76 18.80 -1.66 0.42
CA GLN A 76 18.32 -1.45 -0.94
C GLN A 76 17.29 -0.32 -0.91
N SER A 77 17.57 0.75 -1.62
CA SER A 77 16.61 1.83 -1.85
C SER A 77 15.73 1.49 -3.04
N LEU A 78 14.46 1.84 -2.95
CA LEU A 78 13.48 1.67 -4.02
C LEU A 78 13.39 2.99 -4.79
N VAL A 79 13.58 2.94 -6.10
CA VAL A 79 13.54 4.10 -6.98
C VAL A 79 12.52 3.86 -8.08
N LEU A 80 11.65 4.84 -8.32
CA LEU A 80 10.72 4.77 -9.44
C LEU A 80 11.46 5.01 -10.76
N THR A 81 11.12 4.21 -11.77
CA THR A 81 11.47 4.52 -13.16
C THR A 81 10.60 5.67 -13.68
N ALA A 82 10.91 6.23 -14.85
CA ALA A 82 10.04 7.20 -15.50
C ALA A 82 8.64 6.62 -15.75
N ALA A 83 8.55 5.35 -16.16
CA ALA A 83 7.29 4.63 -16.32
C ALA A 83 6.56 4.44 -14.98
N GLY A 84 7.28 4.19 -13.89
CA GLY A 84 6.70 4.09 -12.55
C GLY A 84 6.12 5.42 -12.03
N VAL A 85 6.80 6.53 -12.31
CA VAL A 85 6.29 7.88 -11.98
C VAL A 85 5.00 8.16 -12.74
N GLU A 86 4.95 7.87 -14.04
CA GLU A 86 3.77 8.07 -14.87
C GLU A 86 2.61 7.16 -14.44
N ALA A 87 2.86 5.88 -14.19
CA ALA A 87 1.87 4.93 -13.71
C ALA A 87 1.28 5.36 -12.35
N LEU A 88 2.11 5.84 -11.42
CA LEU A 88 1.66 6.36 -10.13
C LEU A 88 0.78 7.62 -10.30
N HIS A 89 1.20 8.54 -11.18
CA HIS A 89 0.47 9.78 -11.42
C HIS A 89 -0.89 9.51 -12.04
N SER A 90 -0.94 8.74 -13.12
CA SER A 90 -2.17 8.43 -13.85
C SER A 90 -3.15 7.60 -13.00
N ALA A 91 -2.65 6.63 -12.21
CA ALA A 91 -3.50 5.87 -11.28
C ALA A 91 -4.10 6.76 -10.18
N ARG A 92 -3.32 7.70 -9.63
CA ARG A 92 -3.85 8.68 -8.65
C ARG A 92 -4.89 9.61 -9.27
N LEU A 93 -4.69 10.03 -10.53
CA LEU A 93 -5.65 10.85 -11.25
C LEU A 93 -6.96 10.07 -11.47
N ALA A 94 -6.89 8.84 -11.96
CA ALA A 94 -8.05 7.97 -12.16
C ALA A 94 -8.85 7.75 -10.86
N LEU A 95 -8.14 7.54 -9.73
CA LEU A 95 -8.79 7.43 -8.41
C LEU A 95 -9.47 8.74 -8.00
N ARG A 96 -8.81 9.88 -8.22
CA ARG A 96 -9.38 11.21 -7.92
C ARG A 96 -10.64 11.47 -8.74
N GLU A 97 -10.60 11.21 -10.04
CA GLU A 97 -11.74 11.38 -10.94
C GLU A 97 -12.89 10.45 -10.57
N GLY A 98 -12.60 9.18 -10.34
CA GLY A 98 -13.59 8.20 -9.90
C GLY A 98 -14.23 8.56 -8.57
N LEU A 99 -13.46 8.97 -7.57
CA LEU A 99 -13.97 9.47 -6.30
C LEU A 99 -14.76 10.77 -6.48
N GLY A 100 -14.27 11.70 -7.31
CA GLY A 100 -14.95 12.93 -7.62
C GLY A 100 -16.34 12.70 -8.24
N ALA A 101 -16.47 11.72 -9.13
CA ALA A 101 -17.75 11.33 -9.72
C ALA A 101 -18.74 10.78 -8.66
N VAL A 102 -18.25 9.99 -7.70
CA VAL A 102 -19.08 9.46 -6.59
C VAL A 102 -19.45 10.56 -5.60
N LEU A 103 -18.50 11.43 -5.24
CA LEU A 103 -18.69 12.50 -4.26
C LEU A 103 -19.44 13.70 -4.85
N GLY A 104 -19.40 13.91 -6.16
CA GLY A 104 -20.09 15.00 -6.86
C GLY A 104 -21.63 14.93 -6.75
N GLY A 105 -22.19 13.78 -6.36
CA GLY A 105 -23.60 13.62 -6.00
C GLY A 105 -23.96 14.01 -4.57
N LEU A 106 -22.97 14.32 -3.73
CA LEU A 106 -23.20 14.74 -2.35
C LEU A 106 -23.50 16.26 -2.26
N PRO A 107 -24.41 16.67 -1.36
CA PRO A 107 -24.54 18.07 -1.01
C PRO A 107 -23.18 18.63 -0.51
N PRO A 108 -22.87 19.93 -0.82
CA PRO A 108 -21.56 20.51 -0.44
C PRO A 108 -21.22 20.35 1.05
N SER A 109 -22.21 20.49 1.93
CA SER A 109 -22.04 20.32 3.39
C SER A 109 -21.62 18.91 3.80
N GLU A 110 -22.10 17.88 3.10
CA GLU A 110 -21.74 16.49 3.34
C GLU A 110 -20.35 16.16 2.80
N ALA A 111 -20.02 16.69 1.63
CA ALA A 111 -18.68 16.59 1.03
C ALA A 111 -17.62 17.21 1.96
N ASP A 112 -17.86 18.40 2.48
CA ASP A 112 -16.98 19.06 3.45
C ASP A 112 -16.87 18.30 4.77
N ALA A 113 -17.96 17.74 5.27
CA ALA A 113 -17.93 16.92 6.49
C ALA A 113 -17.11 15.64 6.29
N LEU A 114 -17.24 15.00 5.14
CA LEU A 114 -16.47 13.82 4.77
C LEU A 114 -14.98 14.15 4.62
N ALA A 115 -14.63 15.25 3.95
CA ALA A 115 -13.25 15.70 3.81
C ALA A 115 -12.59 15.90 5.18
N ARG A 116 -13.25 16.64 6.09
CA ARG A 116 -12.74 16.83 7.46
C ARG A 116 -12.63 15.54 8.27
N ALA A 117 -13.52 14.57 8.06
CA ALA A 117 -13.44 13.27 8.70
C ALA A 117 -12.24 12.44 8.19
N LEU A 118 -12.01 12.47 6.88
CA LEU A 118 -10.87 11.79 6.26
C LEU A 118 -9.54 12.40 6.67
N GLU A 119 -9.44 13.73 6.76
CA GLU A 119 -8.24 14.42 7.24
C GLU A 119 -7.89 14.04 8.69
N ARG A 120 -8.89 14.00 9.57
CA ARG A 120 -8.69 13.55 10.96
C ARG A 120 -8.26 12.10 11.02
N LEU A 121 -8.90 11.23 10.25
CA LEU A 121 -8.54 9.81 10.18
C LEU A 121 -7.11 9.62 9.67
N ALA A 122 -6.72 10.35 8.63
CA ALA A 122 -5.36 10.31 8.09
C ALA A 122 -4.32 10.77 9.11
N ALA A 123 -4.62 11.83 9.88
CA ALA A 123 -3.74 12.32 10.93
C ALA A 123 -3.57 11.30 12.07
N GLU A 124 -4.65 10.64 12.49
CA GLU A 124 -4.60 9.61 13.53
C GLU A 124 -3.90 8.34 13.05
N LEU A 125 -4.17 7.88 11.81
CA LEU A 125 -3.52 6.70 11.25
C LEU A 125 -2.03 6.95 10.90
N GLY A 126 -1.67 8.15 10.51
CA GLY A 126 -0.29 8.55 10.24
C GLY A 126 0.58 8.61 11.49
N GLY A 127 -0.02 8.80 12.67
CA GLY A 127 0.66 8.83 13.97
C GLY A 127 0.56 7.56 14.81
N ALA A 128 -0.34 6.65 14.48
CA ALA A 128 -0.59 5.45 15.26
C ALA A 128 0.28 4.27 14.78
N PRO A 129 1.01 3.56 15.67
CA PRO A 129 1.60 2.28 15.31
C PRO A 129 0.47 1.29 14.97
N PRO A 130 0.64 0.42 13.96
CA PRO A 130 -0.38 -0.55 13.58
C PRO A 130 -0.78 -1.40 14.78
N PRO A 131 -2.07 -1.76 14.93
CA PRO A 131 -2.53 -2.57 16.03
C PRO A 131 -1.75 -3.88 16.09
N ARG A 132 -1.17 -4.19 17.25
CA ARG A 132 -0.42 -5.44 17.46
C ARG A 132 -1.38 -6.61 17.22
N ARG A 133 -1.03 -7.44 16.25
CA ARG A 133 -1.77 -8.68 16.01
C ARG A 133 -1.78 -9.51 17.30
N PRO A 134 -2.96 -9.95 17.78
CA PRO A 134 -3.00 -10.79 18.98
C PRO A 134 -2.12 -12.03 18.78
N PRO A 135 -1.40 -12.47 19.80
CA PRO A 135 -0.56 -13.66 19.71
C PRO A 135 -1.42 -14.85 19.24
N ARG A 136 -0.93 -15.59 18.28
CA ARG A 136 -1.61 -16.82 17.84
C ARG A 136 -1.71 -17.75 19.04
N PRO A 137 -2.89 -18.34 19.31
CA PRO A 137 -2.99 -19.34 20.36
C PRO A 137 -1.98 -20.47 20.06
N HIS A 138 -1.15 -20.76 21.03
CA HIS A 138 -0.23 -21.88 20.92
C HIS A 138 -1.04 -23.18 20.79
N PRO A 139 -0.69 -24.06 19.84
CA PRO A 139 -1.30 -25.38 19.79
C PRO A 139 -1.06 -26.09 21.14
N PRO A 140 -2.03 -26.81 21.65
CA PRO A 140 -1.88 -27.54 22.92
C PRO A 140 -0.70 -28.51 22.79
N ARG A 141 0.18 -28.51 23.79
CA ARG A 141 1.30 -29.47 23.87
C ARG A 141 0.73 -30.87 23.93
N PRO A 142 1.27 -31.82 23.16
CA PRO A 142 0.87 -33.23 23.29
C PRO A 142 1.10 -33.70 24.73
N ARG A 143 0.08 -34.28 25.33
CA ARG A 143 0.19 -34.94 26.64
C ARG A 143 1.07 -36.14 26.43
N HIS A 144 2.25 -36.17 27.04
CA HIS A 144 3.01 -37.38 27.22
C HIS A 144 2.19 -38.28 28.16
N GLU A 145 1.55 -39.27 27.59
CA GLU A 145 1.08 -40.43 28.39
C GLU A 145 2.32 -41.10 28.98
N ARG A 146 2.38 -41.12 30.29
CA ARG A 146 3.34 -41.92 31.03
C ARG A 146 2.71 -43.29 31.20
N ASP A 147 3.29 -44.30 30.59
CA ASP A 147 3.20 -45.69 31.03
C ASP A 147 3.98 -45.86 32.31
#